data_f7415efb87fd433fd117a3360c5eb2c5
#
_entry.id   f7415efb87fd433fd117a3360c5eb2c5
#
_cell.length_a   1.000
_cell.length_b   1.000
_cell.length_c   1.000
_cell.angle_alpha   90.00
_cell.angle_beta   90.00
_cell.angle_gamma   90.00
#
_symmetry.space_group_name_H-M   'P 1'
#
loop_
_entity.id
_entity.type
_entity.pdbx_description
1 polymer ?
#
loop_
_entity_poly.entity_id
_entity_poly.type
_entity_poly.pdbx_seq_one_letter_code
_entity_poly.pdbx_strand_id
1 'polypeptide(L)'
;MPEIINRTEEQVHIDQIEAHPANPNDGDVAAIAESIRQNGFYGRIVVRDSTGKILAGEHRWRAAKEVELAEVPIERVECDDETAMRILLADNATAEKAERKPEPLAELLESLETTDDGLAGTGYDDGDLDELLDDLGRIPENGTVDDPGADLSRAEELQEEWGTEREQLWRIGDHRLLCGDATDEYDVERLLDGTEPKLMWADPPYGIDFQSNHRQETPQFQRIRGDDKPMLGFLPHATSIPVWYVCCRWDVAPEFMAAITSEGHGLKNWIVWHKPAGGMGDLEGQYRPTHETILFATDGRQTFEPNGRDEDLWEVTGDDVNNYQHPTQKPVALARRAFRNHTTAGDEIYDPCAGSGMSIIAAEKKDRTAYALEIDPGYCAVILDRCSEAGLECGLIE
;
A
#
# COMPACT_ATOMS: atom_id res chain seq x y z
N MET A 1 32.84 6.06 -33.43
CA MET A 1 31.53 6.66 -33.09
C MET A 1 30.50 5.61 -33.43
N PRO A 2 29.40 5.47 -32.64
CA PRO A 2 28.33 4.55 -33.01
C PRO A 2 27.78 4.96 -34.40
N GLU A 3 27.65 3.98 -35.28
CA GLU A 3 27.11 4.17 -36.61
C GLU A 3 25.59 4.03 -36.57
N ILE A 4 24.89 4.83 -37.42
CA ILE A 4 23.45 4.65 -37.61
C ILE A 4 23.27 3.45 -38.53
N ILE A 5 22.55 2.42 -38.04
CA ILE A 5 22.19 1.24 -38.83
C ILE A 5 21.36 1.69 -40.04
N ASN A 6 21.67 1.17 -41.24
CA ASN A 6 20.87 1.43 -42.41
C ASN A 6 19.43 0.93 -42.22
N ARG A 7 18.44 1.81 -42.44
CA ARG A 7 17.03 1.55 -42.17
C ARG A 7 16.10 2.12 -43.24
N THR A 8 15.01 1.41 -43.45
CA THR A 8 13.96 1.81 -44.40
C THR A 8 12.62 1.75 -43.69
N GLU A 9 11.82 2.80 -43.86
CA GLU A 9 10.46 2.89 -43.33
C GLU A 9 9.45 2.52 -44.40
N GLU A 10 8.48 1.66 -44.07
CA GLU A 10 7.41 1.26 -44.97
C GLU A 10 6.16 0.82 -44.17
N GLN A 11 5.03 0.77 -44.88
CA GLN A 11 3.83 0.10 -44.38
C GLN A 11 3.74 -1.30 -45.00
N VAL A 12 3.45 -2.29 -44.17
CA VAL A 12 3.34 -3.68 -44.65
C VAL A 12 2.09 -4.34 -44.09
N HIS A 13 1.58 -5.33 -44.82
CA HIS A 13 0.52 -6.18 -44.27
C HIS A 13 1.03 -6.91 -43.02
N ILE A 14 0.20 -6.95 -41.98
CA ILE A 14 0.58 -7.43 -40.63
C ILE A 14 1.11 -8.87 -40.62
N ASP A 15 0.70 -9.69 -41.60
CA ASP A 15 1.15 -11.09 -41.72
C ASP A 15 2.46 -11.25 -42.51
N GLN A 16 3.07 -10.16 -43.01
CA GLN A 16 4.38 -10.19 -43.69
C GLN A 16 5.55 -10.16 -42.71
N ILE A 17 5.29 -9.96 -41.45
CA ILE A 17 6.29 -9.95 -40.37
C ILE A 17 5.89 -10.96 -39.29
N GLU A 18 6.89 -11.47 -38.58
CA GLU A 18 6.69 -12.51 -37.56
C GLU A 18 7.46 -12.22 -36.26
N ALA A 19 6.95 -12.75 -35.16
CA ALA A 19 7.60 -12.67 -33.85
C ALA A 19 9.00 -13.31 -33.89
N HIS A 20 9.93 -12.74 -33.10
CA HIS A 20 11.25 -13.34 -32.93
C HIS A 20 11.15 -14.53 -31.95
N PRO A 21 11.56 -15.77 -32.33
CA PRO A 21 11.36 -16.95 -31.51
C PRO A 21 12.15 -16.95 -30.19
N ALA A 22 13.15 -16.09 -30.06
CA ALA A 22 13.95 -15.93 -28.85
C ALA A 22 13.56 -14.70 -28.02
N ASN A 23 12.39 -14.06 -28.29
CA ASN A 23 11.93 -12.95 -27.45
C ASN A 23 11.49 -13.51 -26.09
N PRO A 24 12.10 -13.07 -24.96
CA PRO A 24 11.79 -13.61 -23.64
C PRO A 24 10.59 -12.95 -22.97
N ASN A 25 10.10 -11.79 -23.48
CA ASN A 25 9.11 -10.96 -22.81
C ASN A 25 7.68 -11.29 -23.27
N ASP A 26 6.75 -11.23 -22.32
CA ASP A 26 5.31 -11.30 -22.52
C ASP A 26 4.67 -10.09 -21.86
N GLY A 27 4.42 -9.02 -22.63
CA GLY A 27 3.85 -7.76 -22.15
C GLY A 27 2.33 -7.76 -22.22
N ASP A 28 1.71 -6.76 -21.60
CA ASP A 28 0.26 -6.57 -21.61
C ASP A 28 -0.23 -6.12 -23.01
N VAL A 29 -0.64 -7.11 -23.79
CA VAL A 29 -1.17 -6.90 -25.14
C VAL A 29 -2.54 -6.21 -25.10
N ALA A 30 -3.36 -6.45 -24.07
CA ALA A 30 -4.71 -5.90 -23.96
C ALA A 30 -4.65 -4.38 -23.73
N ALA A 31 -3.80 -3.90 -22.82
CA ALA A 31 -3.59 -2.48 -22.59
C ALA A 31 -3.07 -1.74 -23.84
N ILE A 32 -2.15 -2.36 -24.59
CA ILE A 32 -1.66 -1.80 -25.84
C ILE A 32 -2.77 -1.79 -26.90
N ALA A 33 -3.61 -2.82 -26.98
CA ALA A 33 -4.73 -2.89 -27.90
C ALA A 33 -5.76 -1.79 -27.64
N GLU A 34 -6.06 -1.52 -26.36
CA GLU A 34 -6.92 -0.41 -25.95
C GLU A 34 -6.31 0.93 -26.36
N SER A 35 -5.02 1.14 -26.09
CA SER A 35 -4.30 2.34 -26.52
C SER A 35 -4.38 2.55 -28.04
N ILE A 36 -4.27 1.46 -28.82
CA ILE A 36 -4.40 1.57 -30.30
C ILE A 36 -5.83 1.92 -30.71
N ARG A 37 -6.85 1.40 -30.03
CA ARG A 37 -8.26 1.76 -30.31
C ARG A 37 -8.54 3.23 -30.05
N GLN A 38 -8.01 3.76 -28.95
CA GLN A 38 -8.27 5.12 -28.49
C GLN A 38 -7.40 6.15 -29.24
N ASN A 39 -6.10 5.88 -29.34
CA ASN A 39 -5.11 6.85 -29.81
C ASN A 39 -4.66 6.60 -31.26
N GLY A 40 -5.10 5.49 -31.87
CA GLY A 40 -4.56 5.01 -33.12
C GLY A 40 -3.21 4.30 -32.97
N PHE A 41 -2.72 3.69 -34.08
CA PHE A 41 -1.41 3.05 -34.04
C PHE A 41 -0.29 4.09 -34.18
N TYR A 42 0.44 4.34 -33.12
CA TYR A 42 1.60 5.23 -33.08
C TYR A 42 2.87 4.44 -32.77
N GLY A 43 4.02 4.92 -33.19
CA GLY A 43 5.29 4.22 -33.08
C GLY A 43 5.51 3.25 -34.24
N ARG A 44 6.57 2.47 -34.18
CA ARG A 44 7.01 1.57 -35.25
C ARG A 44 7.39 0.21 -34.68
N ILE A 45 7.33 -0.78 -35.58
CA ILE A 45 7.83 -2.13 -35.33
C ILE A 45 9.17 -2.26 -36.05
N VAL A 46 10.24 -2.58 -35.31
CA VAL A 46 11.57 -2.77 -35.90
C VAL A 46 11.70 -4.22 -36.37
N VAL A 47 12.01 -4.39 -37.65
CA VAL A 47 12.07 -5.70 -38.32
C VAL A 47 13.43 -5.90 -38.96
N ARG A 48 14.02 -7.07 -38.78
CA ARG A 48 15.26 -7.43 -39.49
C ARG A 48 14.96 -7.68 -40.96
N ASP A 49 15.62 -6.96 -41.83
CA ASP A 49 15.36 -7.03 -43.28
C ASP A 49 15.56 -8.43 -43.86
N SER A 50 16.68 -9.07 -43.55
CA SER A 50 17.04 -10.40 -44.08
C SER A 50 16.11 -11.55 -43.64
N THR A 51 15.32 -11.40 -42.56
CA THR A 51 14.53 -12.52 -42.00
C THR A 51 13.05 -12.19 -41.84
N GLY A 52 12.64 -10.94 -41.87
CA GLY A 52 11.26 -10.51 -41.56
C GLY A 52 10.88 -10.63 -40.08
N LYS A 53 11.84 -10.94 -39.17
CA LYS A 53 11.58 -11.09 -37.76
C LYS A 53 11.61 -9.79 -37.00
N ILE A 54 10.66 -9.64 -36.06
CA ILE A 54 10.53 -8.45 -35.21
C ILE A 54 11.67 -8.44 -34.18
N LEU A 55 12.40 -7.34 -34.09
CA LEU A 55 13.45 -7.08 -33.11
C LEU A 55 12.97 -6.19 -31.98
N ALA A 56 12.00 -5.29 -32.23
CA ALA A 56 11.38 -4.41 -31.24
C ALA A 56 9.92 -4.16 -31.60
N GLY A 57 9.06 -4.03 -30.56
CA GLY A 57 7.63 -3.74 -30.74
C GLY A 57 6.75 -4.95 -31.03
N GLU A 58 7.14 -6.16 -30.60
CA GLU A 58 6.35 -7.38 -30.81
C GLU A 58 4.98 -7.31 -30.15
N HIS A 59 4.86 -6.76 -28.94
CA HIS A 59 3.58 -6.59 -28.24
C HIS A 59 2.65 -5.63 -29.01
N ARG A 60 3.17 -4.56 -29.61
CA ARG A 60 2.39 -3.69 -30.51
C ARG A 60 1.89 -4.43 -31.76
N TRP A 61 2.70 -5.31 -32.32
CA TRP A 61 2.27 -6.16 -33.44
C TRP A 61 1.17 -7.13 -33.03
N ARG A 62 1.28 -7.78 -31.86
CA ARG A 62 0.22 -8.64 -31.31
C ARG A 62 -1.06 -7.85 -31.05
N ALA A 63 -0.96 -6.69 -30.44
CA ALA A 63 -2.08 -5.79 -30.16
C ALA A 63 -2.74 -5.30 -31.48
N ALA A 64 -1.95 -4.96 -32.49
CA ALA A 64 -2.46 -4.59 -33.81
C ALA A 64 -3.26 -5.72 -34.48
N LYS A 65 -2.85 -6.98 -34.29
CA LYS A 65 -3.64 -8.16 -34.73
C LYS A 65 -4.95 -8.28 -33.96
N GLU A 66 -4.93 -8.05 -32.66
CA GLU A 66 -6.13 -8.11 -31.80
C GLU A 66 -7.17 -7.05 -32.21
N VAL A 67 -6.74 -5.86 -32.62
CA VAL A 67 -7.62 -4.80 -33.11
C VAL A 67 -7.87 -4.88 -34.63
N GLU A 68 -7.48 -5.98 -35.28
CA GLU A 68 -7.73 -6.29 -36.69
C GLU A 68 -7.16 -5.26 -37.68
N LEU A 69 -6.01 -4.64 -37.37
CA LEU A 69 -5.32 -3.79 -38.36
C LEU A 69 -4.74 -4.63 -39.50
N ALA A 70 -5.03 -4.25 -40.73
CA ALA A 70 -4.53 -4.96 -41.90
C ALA A 70 -3.05 -4.62 -42.18
N GLU A 71 -2.64 -3.38 -41.94
CA GLU A 71 -1.30 -2.87 -42.21
C GLU A 71 -0.72 -2.17 -40.98
N VAL A 72 0.60 -2.24 -40.82
CA VAL A 72 1.34 -1.60 -39.75
C VAL A 72 2.60 -0.92 -40.27
N PRO A 73 3.01 0.23 -39.70
CA PRO A 73 4.26 0.87 -40.03
C PRO A 73 5.43 0.12 -39.41
N ILE A 74 6.42 -0.21 -40.24
CA ILE A 74 7.63 -0.89 -39.79
C ILE A 74 8.88 -0.09 -40.17
N GLU A 75 9.96 -0.39 -39.48
CA GLU A 75 11.30 0.05 -39.76
C GLU A 75 12.18 -1.19 -40.01
N ARG A 76 12.62 -1.40 -41.26
CA ARG A 76 13.56 -2.48 -41.58
C ARG A 76 14.98 -2.07 -41.27
N VAL A 77 15.70 -2.95 -40.62
CA VAL A 77 17.10 -2.75 -40.28
C VAL A 77 17.93 -3.87 -40.89
N GLU A 78 19.03 -3.47 -41.55
CA GLU A 78 20.01 -4.40 -42.08
C GLU A 78 21.12 -4.63 -41.04
N CYS A 79 21.19 -5.84 -40.43
CA CYS A 79 22.17 -6.16 -39.43
C CYS A 79 22.50 -7.65 -39.42
N ASP A 80 23.65 -8.00 -38.84
CA ASP A 80 24.05 -9.40 -38.60
C ASP A 80 23.27 -10.03 -37.41
N ASP A 81 23.50 -11.33 -37.16
CA ASP A 81 22.78 -12.08 -36.10
C ASP A 81 23.11 -11.55 -34.72
N GLU A 82 24.37 -11.19 -34.48
CA GLU A 82 24.82 -10.69 -33.19
C GLU A 82 24.16 -9.31 -32.85
N THR A 83 24.14 -8.41 -33.81
CA THR A 83 23.51 -7.11 -33.69
C THR A 83 21.99 -7.23 -33.50
N ALA A 84 21.34 -8.14 -34.25
CA ALA A 84 19.90 -8.41 -34.08
C ALA A 84 19.56 -8.84 -32.67
N MET A 85 20.34 -9.78 -32.09
CA MET A 85 20.13 -10.22 -30.70
C MET A 85 20.39 -9.11 -29.68
N ARG A 86 21.38 -8.26 -29.91
CA ARG A 86 21.66 -7.10 -29.03
C ARG A 86 20.52 -6.09 -29.07
N ILE A 87 19.94 -5.81 -30.23
CA ILE A 87 18.77 -4.89 -30.37
C ILE A 87 17.58 -5.48 -29.60
N LEU A 88 17.25 -6.77 -29.80
CA LEU A 88 16.17 -7.45 -29.11
C LEU A 88 16.30 -7.34 -27.58
N LEU A 89 17.50 -7.63 -27.06
CA LEU A 89 17.74 -7.58 -25.60
C LEU A 89 17.76 -6.16 -25.08
N ALA A 90 18.29 -5.18 -25.82
CA ALA A 90 18.35 -3.79 -25.38
C ALA A 90 16.97 -3.14 -25.32
N ASP A 91 16.08 -3.40 -26.29
CA ASP A 91 14.71 -2.90 -26.30
C ASP A 91 13.96 -3.35 -25.04
N ASN A 92 14.03 -4.64 -24.73
CA ASN A 92 13.42 -5.19 -23.54
C ASN A 92 14.00 -4.61 -22.24
N ALA A 93 15.32 -4.61 -22.08
CA ALA A 93 15.99 -4.18 -20.86
C ALA A 93 15.84 -2.68 -20.58
N THR A 94 15.73 -1.84 -21.58
CA THR A 94 15.56 -0.38 -21.38
C THR A 94 14.16 -0.02 -20.89
N ALA A 95 13.14 -0.75 -21.31
CA ALA A 95 11.78 -0.57 -20.81
C ALA A 95 11.65 -0.94 -19.32
N GLU A 96 12.26 -2.06 -18.92
CA GLU A 96 12.24 -2.53 -17.52
C GLU A 96 13.04 -1.64 -16.55
N LYS A 97 14.07 -0.93 -17.03
CA LYS A 97 14.95 -0.09 -16.20
C LYS A 97 14.53 1.37 -16.14
N ALA A 98 13.41 1.74 -16.74
CA ALA A 98 12.90 3.09 -16.68
C ALA A 98 12.30 3.35 -15.29
N GLU A 99 12.90 4.29 -14.54
CA GLU A 99 12.29 4.80 -13.30
C GLU A 99 11.14 5.75 -13.65
N ARG A 100 9.99 5.50 -13.08
CA ARG A 100 8.82 6.39 -13.15
C ARG A 100 9.00 7.51 -12.13
N LYS A 101 8.72 8.75 -12.52
CA LYS A 101 8.68 9.89 -11.61
C LYS A 101 7.23 10.11 -11.19
N PRO A 102 6.89 9.86 -9.93
CA PRO A 102 5.49 9.86 -9.50
C PRO A 102 4.82 11.22 -9.67
N GLU A 103 5.44 12.33 -9.27
CA GLU A 103 4.82 13.66 -9.35
C GLU A 103 4.47 14.08 -10.79
N PRO A 104 5.40 14.03 -11.78
CA PRO A 104 5.04 14.34 -13.16
C PRO A 104 4.02 13.40 -13.77
N LEU A 105 4.00 12.13 -13.35
CA LEU A 105 3.01 11.16 -13.81
C LEU A 105 1.62 11.53 -13.30
N ALA A 106 1.48 11.84 -12.00
CA ALA A 106 0.24 12.30 -11.42
C ALA A 106 -0.32 13.53 -12.12
N GLU A 107 0.50 14.57 -12.35
CA GLU A 107 0.09 15.78 -13.06
C GLU A 107 -0.46 15.51 -14.48
N LEU A 108 0.14 14.56 -15.19
CA LEU A 108 -0.33 14.16 -16.51
C LEU A 108 -1.66 13.41 -16.45
N LEU A 109 -1.80 12.46 -15.52
CA LEU A 109 -3.03 11.69 -15.36
C LEU A 109 -4.20 12.57 -14.90
N GLU A 110 -4.01 13.43 -13.89
CA GLU A 110 -5.01 14.43 -13.46
C GLU A 110 -5.47 15.33 -14.60
N SER A 111 -4.53 15.74 -15.48
CA SER A 111 -4.90 16.57 -16.63
C SER A 111 -5.75 15.85 -17.66
N LEU A 112 -5.58 14.54 -17.80
CA LEU A 112 -6.36 13.69 -18.71
C LEU A 112 -7.70 13.27 -18.11
N GLU A 113 -7.75 12.97 -16.81
CA GLU A 113 -8.98 12.59 -16.10
C GLU A 113 -10.11 13.60 -16.32
N THR A 114 -9.77 14.89 -16.42
CA THR A 114 -10.75 15.98 -16.67
C THR A 114 -11.24 16.08 -18.12
N THR A 115 -10.73 15.26 -19.03
CA THR A 115 -11.14 15.23 -20.45
C THR A 115 -12.30 14.27 -20.70
N ASP A 116 -12.97 14.39 -21.86
CA ASP A 116 -14.12 13.54 -22.22
C ASP A 116 -13.76 12.05 -22.29
N ASP A 117 -12.52 11.72 -22.65
CA ASP A 117 -12.02 10.34 -22.78
C ASP A 117 -11.33 9.84 -21.50
N GLY A 118 -11.11 10.71 -20.51
CA GLY A 118 -10.48 10.37 -19.23
C GLY A 118 -9.10 9.71 -19.42
N LEU A 119 -8.86 8.63 -18.67
CA LEU A 119 -7.61 7.87 -18.73
C LEU A 119 -7.60 6.76 -19.80
N ALA A 120 -8.67 6.63 -20.60
CA ALA A 120 -8.78 5.58 -21.60
C ALA A 120 -7.59 5.56 -22.58
N GLY A 121 -7.01 4.40 -22.81
CA GLY A 121 -5.88 4.21 -23.74
C GLY A 121 -4.52 4.69 -23.22
N THR A 122 -4.41 5.14 -21.96
CA THR A 122 -3.14 5.50 -21.32
C THR A 122 -2.42 4.30 -20.74
N GLY A 123 -3.13 3.22 -20.44
CA GLY A 123 -2.67 2.05 -19.68
C GLY A 123 -2.73 2.27 -18.16
N TYR A 124 -3.38 3.34 -17.73
CA TYR A 124 -3.72 3.63 -16.32
C TYR A 124 -5.23 3.76 -16.22
N ASP A 125 -5.77 3.39 -15.05
CA ASP A 125 -7.17 3.61 -14.69
C ASP A 125 -7.32 4.63 -13.55
N ASP A 126 -8.56 4.93 -13.16
CA ASP A 126 -8.84 5.88 -12.08
C ASP A 126 -8.27 5.37 -10.74
N GLY A 127 -8.20 4.06 -10.55
CA GLY A 127 -7.59 3.45 -9.37
C GLY A 127 -6.08 3.64 -9.32
N ASP A 128 -5.38 3.52 -10.45
CA ASP A 128 -3.95 3.80 -10.56
C ASP A 128 -3.65 5.27 -10.24
N LEU A 129 -4.50 6.19 -10.73
CA LEU A 129 -4.37 7.62 -10.41
C LEU A 129 -4.61 7.88 -8.93
N ASP A 130 -5.67 7.32 -8.37
CA ASP A 130 -5.97 7.42 -6.94
C ASP A 130 -4.83 6.88 -6.09
N GLU A 131 -4.24 5.74 -6.46
CA GLU A 131 -3.08 5.17 -5.76
C GLU A 131 -1.87 6.10 -5.83
N LEU A 132 -1.59 6.63 -7.02
CA LEU A 132 -0.48 7.54 -7.23
C LEU A 132 -0.63 8.85 -6.47
N LEU A 133 -1.84 9.42 -6.46
CA LEU A 133 -2.17 10.63 -5.70
C LEU A 133 -2.12 10.37 -4.19
N ASP A 134 -2.54 9.18 -3.76
CA ASP A 134 -2.47 8.73 -2.37
C ASP A 134 -1.01 8.64 -1.89
N ASP A 135 -0.15 8.03 -2.69
CA ASP A 135 1.28 7.90 -2.44
C ASP A 135 1.99 9.26 -2.40
N LEU A 136 1.49 10.24 -3.15
CA LEU A 136 1.99 11.62 -3.18
C LEU A 136 1.35 12.53 -2.12
N GLY A 137 0.42 12.03 -1.30
CA GLY A 137 -0.36 12.84 -0.36
C GLY A 137 -1.24 13.89 -1.08
N ARG A 138 -1.60 13.67 -2.36
CA ARG A 138 -2.32 14.62 -3.23
C ARG A 138 -3.77 14.27 -3.47
N ILE A 139 -4.30 13.18 -2.93
CA ILE A 139 -5.74 12.93 -3.03
C ILE A 139 -6.44 14.10 -2.34
N PRO A 140 -7.35 14.80 -3.03
CA PRO A 140 -8.29 15.65 -2.34
C PRO A 140 -9.09 14.70 -1.43
N GLU A 141 -8.81 14.78 -0.16
CA GLU A 141 -9.55 14.04 0.84
C GLU A 141 -11.03 14.39 0.65
N ASN A 142 -11.85 13.41 0.26
CA ASN A 142 -13.31 13.51 0.31
C ASN A 142 -13.79 13.53 1.77
N GLY A 143 -12.98 14.04 2.64
CA GLY A 143 -13.23 14.31 4.04
C GLY A 143 -12.22 15.35 4.47
N THR A 144 -12.69 16.37 5.12
CA THR A 144 -11.99 17.57 5.56
C THR A 144 -10.96 17.31 6.67
N VAL A 145 -10.34 16.13 6.73
CA VAL A 145 -9.49 15.71 7.84
C VAL A 145 -8.02 15.81 7.44
N ASP A 146 -7.41 16.93 7.76
CA ASP A 146 -5.95 17.07 7.74
C ASP A 146 -5.38 16.40 9.00
N ASP A 147 -4.45 15.45 8.85
CA ASP A 147 -3.88 14.74 9.98
C ASP A 147 -2.81 15.59 10.67
N PRO A 148 -3.05 16.10 11.89
CA PRO A 148 -2.06 16.91 12.61
C PRO A 148 -0.88 16.09 13.13
N GLY A 149 -0.95 14.76 13.05
CA GLY A 149 -0.02 13.84 13.71
C GLY A 149 -0.32 13.67 15.20
N ALA A 150 0.32 12.70 15.82
CA ALA A 150 0.15 12.43 17.25
C ALA A 150 1.37 12.84 18.06
N ASP A 151 1.21 13.66 19.08
CA ASP A 151 2.26 14.01 20.03
C ASP A 151 2.16 13.15 21.30
N LEU A 152 2.77 11.97 21.25
CA LEU A 152 2.80 11.03 22.38
C LEU A 152 3.56 11.60 23.61
N SER A 153 4.37 12.66 23.44
CA SER A 153 5.08 13.28 24.56
C SER A 153 4.15 14.09 25.48
N ARG A 154 2.95 14.44 24.99
CA ARG A 154 1.92 15.15 25.74
C ARG A 154 0.89 14.23 26.42
N ALA A 155 1.07 12.91 26.38
CA ALA A 155 0.07 11.95 26.82
C ALA A 155 -0.42 12.21 28.26
N GLU A 156 0.46 12.54 29.21
CA GLU A 156 0.09 12.85 30.60
C GLU A 156 -0.70 14.18 30.71
N GLU A 157 -0.28 15.23 29.97
CA GLU A 157 -0.96 16.52 29.91
C GLU A 157 -2.36 16.37 29.30
N LEU A 158 -2.45 15.70 28.18
CA LEU A 158 -3.71 15.48 27.45
C LEU A 158 -4.68 14.60 28.25
N GLN A 159 -4.15 13.62 29.00
CA GLN A 159 -4.97 12.81 29.89
C GLN A 159 -5.65 13.64 30.97
N GLU A 160 -4.97 14.65 31.52
CA GLU A 160 -5.59 15.58 32.49
C GLU A 160 -6.64 16.49 31.80
N GLU A 161 -6.38 16.93 30.57
CA GLU A 161 -7.30 17.79 29.81
C GLU A 161 -8.58 17.06 29.39
N TRP A 162 -8.45 15.86 28.82
CA TRP A 162 -9.57 15.05 28.33
C TRP A 162 -10.26 14.27 29.45
N GLY A 163 -9.58 14.04 30.56
CA GLY A 163 -10.07 13.23 31.70
C GLY A 163 -10.25 11.76 31.33
N THR A 164 -9.38 11.22 30.48
CA THR A 164 -9.47 9.84 30.02
C THR A 164 -9.09 8.85 31.12
N GLU A 165 -9.94 7.84 31.32
CA GLU A 165 -9.78 6.77 32.28
C GLU A 165 -10.08 5.41 31.66
N ARG A 166 -9.65 4.34 32.31
CA ARG A 166 -9.99 2.96 31.91
C ARG A 166 -11.50 2.77 31.88
N GLU A 167 -11.95 1.92 30.96
CA GLU A 167 -13.35 1.55 30.75
C GLU A 167 -14.22 2.66 30.11
N GLN A 168 -13.67 3.82 29.79
CA GLN A 168 -14.40 4.87 29.07
C GLN A 168 -14.55 4.55 27.58
N LEU A 169 -15.78 4.67 27.08
CA LEU A 169 -16.12 4.56 25.66
C LEU A 169 -16.37 5.94 25.08
N TRP A 170 -15.63 6.29 24.03
CA TRP A 170 -15.67 7.56 23.34
C TRP A 170 -16.22 7.43 21.92
N ARG A 171 -17.00 8.42 21.50
CA ARG A 171 -17.37 8.63 20.09
C ARG A 171 -16.41 9.66 19.49
N ILE A 172 -15.91 9.39 18.28
CA ILE A 172 -15.06 10.26 17.49
C ILE A 172 -15.66 10.33 16.09
N GLY A 173 -16.41 11.41 15.76
CA GLY A 173 -17.27 11.40 14.57
C GLY A 173 -18.21 10.19 14.56
N ASP A 174 -18.06 9.32 13.57
CA ASP A 174 -18.78 8.04 13.47
C ASP A 174 -18.00 6.86 14.07
N HIS A 175 -16.73 7.05 14.48
CA HIS A 175 -15.88 6.03 15.06
C HIS A 175 -16.12 5.85 16.56
N ARG A 176 -15.59 4.74 17.10
CA ARG A 176 -15.60 4.44 18.54
C ARG A 176 -14.19 4.15 19.05
N LEU A 177 -13.86 4.67 20.21
CA LEU A 177 -12.62 4.38 20.94
C LEU A 177 -12.97 3.93 22.36
N LEU A 178 -12.55 2.72 22.73
CA LEU A 178 -12.66 2.25 24.11
C LEU A 178 -11.27 2.25 24.77
N CYS A 179 -11.16 2.90 25.93
CA CYS A 179 -10.00 2.77 26.81
C CYS A 179 -10.07 1.41 27.50
N GLY A 180 -9.69 0.33 26.79
CA GLY A 180 -9.96 -1.04 27.14
C GLY A 180 -8.80 -2.00 26.89
N ASP A 181 -9.00 -3.26 27.21
CA ASP A 181 -8.05 -4.34 27.01
C ASP A 181 -8.55 -5.26 25.88
N ALA A 182 -7.85 -5.28 24.76
CA ALA A 182 -8.21 -6.11 23.61
C ALA A 182 -8.14 -7.62 23.89
N THR A 183 -7.57 -8.02 25.00
CA THR A 183 -7.55 -9.42 25.46
C THR A 183 -8.72 -9.78 26.38
N ASP A 184 -9.58 -8.81 26.70
CA ASP A 184 -10.80 -9.01 27.46
C ASP A 184 -12.02 -9.05 26.51
N GLU A 185 -12.71 -10.19 26.48
CA GLU A 185 -13.90 -10.40 25.65
C GLU A 185 -14.99 -9.35 25.91
N TYR A 186 -15.17 -8.95 27.17
CA TYR A 186 -16.18 -7.96 27.55
C TYR A 186 -15.89 -6.59 26.95
N ASP A 187 -14.63 -6.14 26.96
CA ASP A 187 -14.23 -4.86 26.36
C ASP A 187 -14.43 -4.89 24.84
N VAL A 188 -14.08 -6.00 24.19
CA VAL A 188 -14.28 -6.16 22.73
C VAL A 188 -15.77 -6.18 22.37
N GLU A 189 -16.60 -6.95 23.07
CA GLU A 189 -18.05 -6.99 22.85
C GLU A 189 -18.69 -5.62 23.08
N ARG A 190 -18.27 -4.90 24.11
CA ARG A 190 -18.78 -3.57 24.43
C ARG A 190 -18.42 -2.54 23.38
N LEU A 191 -17.18 -2.56 22.87
CA LEU A 191 -16.74 -1.69 21.78
C LEU A 191 -17.55 -1.95 20.51
N LEU A 192 -17.63 -3.22 20.10
CA LEU A 192 -18.26 -3.59 18.83
C LEU A 192 -19.79 -3.49 18.88
N ASP A 193 -20.42 -3.72 20.04
CA ASP A 193 -21.88 -3.57 20.24
C ASP A 193 -22.71 -4.27 19.15
N GLY A 194 -22.30 -5.48 18.76
CA GLY A 194 -22.94 -6.28 17.72
C GLY A 194 -22.54 -5.91 16.28
N THR A 195 -21.59 -4.99 16.09
CA THR A 195 -20.99 -4.70 14.78
C THR A 195 -20.11 -5.85 14.32
N GLU A 196 -20.12 -6.13 13.01
CA GLU A 196 -19.32 -7.16 12.36
C GLU A 196 -18.29 -6.52 11.40
N PRO A 197 -17.11 -6.10 11.91
CA PRO A 197 -16.11 -5.46 11.06
C PRO A 197 -15.66 -6.38 9.92
N LYS A 198 -15.38 -5.77 8.77
CA LYS A 198 -14.88 -6.48 7.59
C LYS A 198 -13.40 -6.81 7.66
N LEU A 199 -12.65 -5.97 8.38
CA LEU A 199 -11.20 -6.05 8.44
C LEU A 199 -10.69 -5.69 9.84
N MET A 200 -9.69 -6.45 10.30
CA MET A 200 -8.87 -6.10 11.45
C MET A 200 -7.51 -5.60 10.99
N TRP A 201 -7.15 -4.41 11.44
CA TRP A 201 -5.79 -3.89 11.40
C TRP A 201 -5.21 -3.92 12.81
N ALA A 202 -4.10 -4.59 13.03
CA ALA A 202 -3.50 -4.71 14.35
C ALA A 202 -2.00 -4.41 14.32
N ASP A 203 -1.55 -3.50 15.21
CA ASP A 203 -0.14 -3.23 15.50
C ASP A 203 0.16 -3.49 16.97
N PRO A 204 0.14 -4.77 17.41
CA PRO A 204 0.27 -5.14 18.81
C PRO A 204 1.70 -4.97 19.31
N PRO A 205 1.92 -4.86 20.66
CA PRO A 205 3.25 -4.97 21.25
C PRO A 205 3.96 -6.27 20.84
N TYR A 206 5.23 -6.15 20.38
CA TYR A 206 6.00 -7.30 19.86
C TYR A 206 6.78 -8.08 20.92
N GLY A 207 6.81 -7.61 22.18
CA GLY A 207 7.53 -8.28 23.26
C GLY A 207 9.04 -8.07 23.24
N ILE A 208 9.50 -6.90 22.83
CA ILE A 208 10.93 -6.64 22.64
C ILE A 208 11.61 -5.98 23.84
N ASP A 209 10.89 -5.69 24.93
CA ASP A 209 11.41 -4.93 26.09
C ASP A 209 12.35 -3.77 25.63
N PHE A 210 11.81 -2.89 24.78
CA PHE A 210 12.59 -1.88 24.07
C PHE A 210 13.30 -0.96 25.04
N GLN A 211 14.56 -1.26 25.38
CA GLN A 211 15.47 -0.39 26.11
C GLN A 211 16.36 0.32 25.09
N SER A 212 16.08 1.59 24.81
CA SER A 212 16.99 2.42 24.06
C SER A 212 18.28 2.65 24.86
N ASN A 213 19.31 1.86 24.60
CA ASN A 213 20.63 2.03 25.23
C ASN A 213 21.35 3.33 24.84
N HIS A 214 20.80 4.14 23.93
CA HIS A 214 21.46 5.33 23.41
C HIS A 214 20.98 6.67 23.97
N ARG A 215 19.96 6.70 24.86
CA ARG A 215 19.48 7.95 25.46
C ARG A 215 19.12 7.76 26.93
N GLN A 216 20.14 7.56 27.78
CA GLN A 216 19.98 7.51 29.24
C GLN A 216 19.60 8.86 29.88
N GLU A 217 19.44 9.94 29.12
CA GLU A 217 19.25 11.29 29.66
C GLU A 217 17.90 11.97 29.33
N THR A 218 16.97 11.28 28.69
CA THR A 218 15.63 11.84 28.46
C THR A 218 14.55 10.96 29.10
N PRO A 219 13.74 11.49 30.06
CA PRO A 219 12.68 10.76 30.77
C PRO A 219 11.48 10.33 29.89
N GLN A 220 11.52 10.57 28.58
CA GLN A 220 10.38 10.60 27.67
C GLN A 220 10.03 9.29 26.96
N PHE A 221 10.75 8.19 27.19
CA PHE A 221 10.36 6.89 26.64
C PHE A 221 9.82 6.01 27.78
N GLN A 222 8.54 6.19 28.07
CA GLN A 222 7.85 5.24 28.94
C GLN A 222 7.86 3.84 28.30
N ARG A 223 8.11 2.84 29.11
CA ARG A 223 8.06 1.42 28.74
C ARG A 223 6.64 1.10 28.26
N ILE A 224 6.49 0.60 27.04
CA ILE A 224 5.18 0.11 26.55
C ILE A 224 4.72 -0.98 27.51
N ARG A 225 3.55 -0.83 28.10
CA ARG A 225 2.99 -1.84 29.03
C ARG A 225 2.73 -3.13 28.25
N GLY A 226 3.25 -4.24 28.78
CA GLY A 226 3.02 -5.56 28.18
C GLY A 226 3.98 -5.94 27.06
N ASP A 227 5.05 -5.15 26.80
CA ASP A 227 6.04 -5.45 25.74
C ASP A 227 7.15 -6.42 26.21
N ASP A 228 6.85 -7.33 27.15
CA ASP A 228 7.76 -8.40 27.57
C ASP A 228 7.54 -9.71 26.79
N LYS A 229 6.41 -9.83 26.08
CA LYS A 229 6.07 -10.95 25.18
C LYS A 229 5.18 -10.45 24.04
N PRO A 230 5.18 -11.14 22.87
CA PRO A 230 4.21 -10.86 21.84
C PRO A 230 2.77 -10.91 22.38
N MET A 231 2.01 -9.86 22.15
CA MET A 231 0.61 -9.80 22.56
C MET A 231 -0.25 -10.55 21.56
N LEU A 232 -0.67 -11.76 21.88
CA LEU A 232 -1.49 -12.62 21.02
C LEU A 232 -2.94 -12.78 21.52
N GLY A 233 -3.22 -12.32 22.74
CA GLY A 233 -4.49 -12.56 23.42
C GLY A 233 -5.72 -11.89 22.78
N PHE A 234 -5.54 -10.94 21.84
CA PHE A 234 -6.65 -10.30 21.13
C PHE A 234 -7.19 -11.16 19.97
N LEU A 235 -6.39 -12.09 19.43
CA LEU A 235 -6.76 -12.88 18.24
C LEU A 235 -8.03 -13.72 18.46
N PRO A 236 -8.24 -14.41 19.61
CA PRO A 236 -9.46 -15.18 19.86
C PRO A 236 -10.75 -14.35 19.78
N HIS A 237 -10.68 -13.05 20.08
CA HIS A 237 -11.83 -12.14 20.10
C HIS A 237 -12.12 -11.51 18.73
N ALA A 238 -11.29 -11.77 17.73
CA ALA A 238 -11.42 -11.25 16.36
C ALA A 238 -11.80 -12.33 15.32
N THR A 239 -12.12 -13.55 15.75
CA THR A 239 -12.32 -14.72 14.86
C THR A 239 -13.49 -14.58 13.89
N SER A 240 -14.48 -13.74 14.20
CA SER A 240 -15.59 -13.41 13.29
C SER A 240 -15.19 -12.46 12.14
N ILE A 241 -14.05 -11.77 12.24
CA ILE A 241 -13.60 -10.79 11.26
C ILE A 241 -12.83 -11.51 10.16
N PRO A 242 -13.28 -11.44 8.88
CA PRO A 242 -12.77 -12.32 7.83
C PRO A 242 -11.37 -11.96 7.30
N VAL A 243 -10.92 -10.72 7.47
CA VAL A 243 -9.65 -10.21 6.93
C VAL A 243 -8.78 -9.65 8.04
N TRP A 244 -7.55 -10.14 8.16
CA TRP A 244 -6.61 -9.69 9.17
C TRP A 244 -5.31 -9.20 8.55
N TYR A 245 -4.90 -7.99 8.96
CA TYR A 245 -3.58 -7.43 8.76
C TYR A 245 -2.93 -7.24 10.12
N VAL A 246 -1.88 -8.01 10.40
CA VAL A 246 -1.21 -8.01 11.72
C VAL A 246 0.25 -7.63 11.54
N CYS A 247 0.60 -6.46 12.05
CA CYS A 247 1.99 -6.00 12.06
C CYS A 247 2.80 -6.82 13.05
N CYS A 248 4.04 -7.15 12.68
CA CYS A 248 4.98 -7.81 13.59
C CYS A 248 6.43 -7.63 13.12
N ARG A 249 7.36 -7.92 14.02
CA ARG A 249 8.77 -8.05 13.64
C ARG A 249 9.06 -9.44 13.09
N TRP A 250 10.05 -9.51 12.21
CA TRP A 250 10.45 -10.76 11.55
C TRP A 250 10.84 -11.89 12.51
N ASP A 251 11.42 -11.57 13.67
CA ASP A 251 11.93 -12.55 14.65
C ASP A 251 10.83 -13.15 15.53
N VAL A 252 9.71 -12.46 15.72
CA VAL A 252 8.53 -12.96 16.44
C VAL A 252 7.38 -13.37 15.50
N ALA A 253 7.52 -13.13 14.20
CA ALA A 253 6.53 -13.51 13.20
C ALA A 253 6.10 -14.99 13.28
N PRO A 254 6.97 -15.97 13.53
CA PRO A 254 6.55 -17.37 13.68
C PRO A 254 5.51 -17.60 14.79
N GLU A 255 5.58 -16.84 15.90
CA GLU A 255 4.62 -16.93 17.00
C GLU A 255 3.25 -16.40 16.58
N PHE A 256 3.23 -15.21 15.91
CA PHE A 256 2.01 -14.66 15.35
C PHE A 256 1.40 -15.57 14.27
N MET A 257 2.20 -16.12 13.36
CA MET A 257 1.73 -17.05 12.34
C MET A 257 1.06 -18.30 12.93
N ALA A 258 1.67 -18.87 13.97
CA ALA A 258 1.12 -20.02 14.66
C ALA A 258 -0.21 -19.67 15.38
N ALA A 259 -0.26 -18.52 16.05
CA ALA A 259 -1.46 -18.05 16.72
C ALA A 259 -2.60 -17.76 15.73
N ILE A 260 -2.35 -17.00 14.67
CA ILE A 260 -3.33 -16.71 13.60
C ILE A 260 -3.91 -18.01 13.02
N THR A 261 -3.04 -18.99 12.74
CA THR A 261 -3.47 -20.28 12.20
C THR A 261 -4.32 -21.07 13.20
N SER A 262 -4.01 -21.00 14.49
CA SER A 262 -4.78 -21.70 15.54
C SER A 262 -6.19 -21.15 15.69
N GLU A 263 -6.39 -19.86 15.36
CA GLU A 263 -7.72 -19.21 15.36
C GLU A 263 -8.52 -19.48 14.07
N GLY A 264 -8.00 -20.30 13.15
CA GLY A 264 -8.71 -20.71 11.93
C GLY A 264 -8.46 -19.84 10.72
N HIS A 265 -7.69 -18.77 10.82
CA HIS A 265 -7.34 -17.93 9.69
C HIS A 265 -6.15 -18.49 8.90
N GLY A 266 -6.31 -18.57 7.58
CA GLY A 266 -5.25 -19.00 6.67
C GLY A 266 -4.32 -17.85 6.32
N LEU A 267 -3.02 -17.97 6.62
CA LEU A 267 -2.03 -17.04 6.13
C LEU A 267 -2.00 -17.03 4.60
N LYS A 268 -2.01 -15.85 3.99
CA LYS A 268 -2.01 -15.64 2.55
C LYS A 268 -0.69 -15.06 2.07
N ASN A 269 -0.25 -13.96 2.67
CA ASN A 269 1.00 -13.29 2.32
C ASN A 269 1.76 -12.84 3.56
N TRP A 270 3.06 -12.73 3.38
CA TRP A 270 3.97 -11.98 4.22
C TRP A 270 4.26 -10.68 3.47
N ILE A 271 3.57 -9.60 3.84
CA ILE A 271 3.75 -8.29 3.24
C ILE A 271 4.99 -7.65 3.86
N VAL A 272 5.87 -7.12 3.02
CA VAL A 272 7.08 -6.42 3.40
C VAL A 272 6.86 -4.92 3.21
N TRP A 273 6.74 -4.20 4.32
CA TRP A 273 6.76 -2.74 4.26
C TRP A 273 8.20 -2.24 4.23
N HIS A 274 8.63 -1.72 3.08
CA HIS A 274 9.96 -1.15 2.88
C HIS A 274 10.06 0.25 3.48
N LYS A 275 11.09 0.48 4.29
CA LYS A 275 11.42 1.76 4.93
C LYS A 275 12.73 2.31 4.36
N PRO A 276 12.70 3.22 3.37
CA PRO A 276 13.93 3.70 2.72
C PRO A 276 14.93 4.34 3.70
N ALA A 277 14.44 5.08 4.70
CA ALA A 277 15.29 5.68 5.73
C ALA A 277 15.94 4.65 6.67
N GLY A 278 15.28 3.48 6.88
CA GLY A 278 15.73 2.40 7.75
C GLY A 278 16.02 2.81 9.20
N GLY A 279 16.12 1.85 10.11
CA GLY A 279 16.63 2.05 11.46
C GLY A 279 18.16 1.93 11.52
N MET A 280 18.78 2.35 12.62
CA MET A 280 20.23 2.17 12.79
C MET A 280 20.62 0.71 13.04
N GLY A 281 19.77 -0.08 13.68
CA GLY A 281 20.06 -1.45 14.06
C GLY A 281 21.27 -1.60 14.97
N ASP A 282 21.73 -2.84 15.14
CA ASP A 282 23.04 -3.11 15.73
C ASP A 282 24.14 -2.95 14.67
N LEU A 283 24.99 -1.95 14.85
CA LEU A 283 26.02 -1.56 13.87
C LEU A 283 27.12 -2.60 13.67
N GLU A 284 27.27 -3.56 14.59
CA GLU A 284 28.38 -4.51 14.60
C GLU A 284 28.00 -5.94 14.20
N GLY A 285 26.73 -6.33 14.36
CA GLY A 285 26.32 -7.74 14.22
C GLY A 285 25.13 -8.01 13.33
N GLN A 286 24.43 -6.98 12.83
CA GLN A 286 23.19 -7.16 12.07
C GLN A 286 23.17 -6.32 10.78
N TYR A 287 22.38 -6.75 9.81
CA TYR A 287 22.06 -5.89 8.69
C TYR A 287 21.21 -4.72 9.15
N ARG A 288 21.35 -3.58 8.49
CA ARG A 288 20.49 -2.43 8.73
C ARG A 288 19.04 -2.79 8.45
N PRO A 289 18.12 -2.65 9.42
CA PRO A 289 16.70 -2.95 9.20
C PRO A 289 16.09 -1.87 8.28
N THR A 290 15.62 -2.29 7.12
CA THR A 290 14.97 -1.42 6.13
C THR A 290 13.53 -1.83 5.85
N HIS A 291 12.97 -2.74 6.64
CA HIS A 291 11.60 -3.20 6.46
C HIS A 291 10.96 -3.61 7.78
N GLU A 292 9.64 -3.62 7.77
CA GLU A 292 8.80 -4.30 8.76
C GLU A 292 7.87 -5.28 8.05
N THR A 293 7.24 -6.14 8.84
CA THR A 293 6.38 -7.22 8.34
C THR A 293 4.94 -6.96 8.69
N ILE A 294 4.04 -7.25 7.75
CA ILE A 294 2.61 -7.31 7.99
C ILE A 294 2.12 -8.70 7.54
N LEU A 295 1.55 -9.48 8.44
CA LEU A 295 0.97 -10.77 8.13
C LEU A 295 -0.46 -10.57 7.63
N PHE A 296 -0.71 -10.97 6.40
CA PHE A 296 -2.04 -10.97 5.82
C PHE A 296 -2.66 -12.37 5.92
N ALA A 297 -3.80 -12.45 6.58
CA ALA A 297 -4.52 -13.71 6.79
C ALA A 297 -6.03 -13.52 6.58
N THR A 298 -6.71 -14.59 6.17
CA THR A 298 -8.16 -14.53 5.95
C THR A 298 -8.87 -15.80 6.40
N ASP A 299 -10.13 -15.65 6.79
CA ASP A 299 -11.07 -16.77 6.86
C ASP A 299 -11.62 -17.06 5.45
N GLY A 300 -11.22 -18.22 4.89
CA GLY A 300 -11.59 -18.63 3.56
C GLY A 300 -10.94 -17.82 2.43
N ARG A 301 -11.71 -17.58 1.35
CA ARG A 301 -11.27 -16.79 0.20
C ARG A 301 -11.91 -15.42 0.24
N GLN A 302 -11.07 -14.40 0.34
CA GLN A 302 -11.47 -13.00 0.21
C GLN A 302 -11.03 -12.45 -1.14
N THR A 303 -11.78 -11.49 -1.67
CA THR A 303 -11.46 -10.79 -2.92
C THR A 303 -10.84 -9.44 -2.60
N PHE A 304 -9.96 -8.99 -3.46
CA PHE A 304 -9.48 -7.61 -3.44
C PHE A 304 -10.55 -6.69 -4.05
N GLU A 305 -10.82 -5.57 -3.41
CA GLU A 305 -11.79 -4.56 -3.83
C GLU A 305 -11.10 -3.22 -4.07
N PRO A 306 -11.61 -2.41 -5.00
CA PRO A 306 -12.34 -2.75 -6.23
C PRO A 306 -11.40 -3.04 -7.39
N ASN A 307 -10.11 -2.75 -7.28
CA ASN A 307 -9.16 -2.60 -8.39
C ASN A 307 -8.26 -3.81 -8.61
N GLY A 308 -8.57 -4.95 -7.98
CA GLY A 308 -7.81 -6.17 -8.20
C GLY A 308 -6.66 -6.39 -7.23
N ARG A 309 -5.70 -7.21 -7.63
CA ARG A 309 -4.66 -7.75 -6.78
C ARG A 309 -3.53 -6.73 -6.57
N ASP A 310 -3.24 -6.42 -5.32
CA ASP A 310 -2.08 -5.61 -4.91
C ASP A 310 -0.80 -6.45 -4.74
N GLU A 311 0.35 -5.80 -4.67
CA GLU A 311 1.66 -6.41 -4.44
C GLU A 311 1.91 -6.65 -2.94
N ASP A 312 2.85 -7.55 -2.60
CA ASP A 312 3.24 -7.84 -1.22
C ASP A 312 4.53 -7.12 -0.78
N LEU A 313 5.09 -6.28 -1.64
CA LEU A 313 6.12 -5.30 -1.29
C LEU A 313 5.47 -3.92 -1.25
N TRP A 314 5.35 -3.36 -0.05
CA TRP A 314 4.76 -2.04 0.14
C TRP A 314 5.83 -0.98 0.32
N GLU A 315 5.94 -0.10 -0.66
CA GLU A 315 6.73 1.12 -0.59
C GLU A 315 5.77 2.25 -0.23
N VAL A 316 5.64 2.51 1.07
CA VAL A 316 4.86 3.63 1.59
C VAL A 316 5.87 4.69 2.02
N THR A 317 5.97 5.75 1.25
CA THR A 317 6.67 6.97 1.63
C THR A 317 5.75 7.71 2.57
N GLY A 318 6.07 7.71 3.86
CA GLY A 318 5.20 8.33 4.86
C GLY A 318 4.96 9.80 4.56
N ASP A 319 3.76 10.25 4.86
CA ASP A 319 3.44 11.65 5.09
C ASP A 319 4.55 12.23 5.95
N ASP A 320 5.30 13.16 5.40
CA ASP A 320 6.40 13.90 5.99
C ASP A 320 7.10 13.20 7.17
N VAL A 321 8.08 12.34 6.90
CA VAL A 321 8.91 11.66 7.93
C VAL A 321 9.49 12.69 8.94
N ASN A 322 9.45 13.97 8.59
CA ASN A 322 9.86 15.09 9.44
C ASN A 322 8.83 15.43 10.53
N ASN A 323 7.56 14.99 10.40
CA ASN A 323 6.51 15.24 11.40
C ASN A 323 6.34 14.09 12.40
N TYR A 324 6.99 12.93 12.21
CA TYR A 324 6.94 11.85 13.20
C TYR A 324 7.78 12.21 14.43
N GLN A 325 7.12 12.59 15.48
CA GLN A 325 7.76 12.87 16.77
C GLN A 325 8.17 11.60 17.52
N HIS A 326 7.63 10.42 17.12
CA HIS A 326 7.92 9.14 17.78
C HIS A 326 8.34 8.05 16.77
N PRO A 327 9.46 7.32 17.00
CA PRO A 327 10.02 6.34 16.07
C PRO A 327 9.19 5.06 15.87
N THR A 328 8.14 4.83 16.67
CA THR A 328 7.27 3.65 16.59
C THR A 328 5.93 3.91 15.89
N GLN A 329 5.65 5.15 15.52
CA GLN A 329 4.41 5.50 14.84
C GLN A 329 4.42 5.00 13.39
N LYS A 330 3.34 4.32 12.98
CA LYS A 330 3.19 3.87 11.59
C LYS A 330 2.48 4.92 10.74
N PRO A 331 2.84 5.02 9.44
CA PRO A 331 2.15 5.90 8.50
C PRO A 331 0.67 5.54 8.34
N VAL A 332 -0.20 6.54 8.29
CA VAL A 332 -1.63 6.38 7.99
C VAL A 332 -1.84 5.66 6.64
N ALA A 333 -0.98 5.94 5.66
CA ALA A 333 -1.00 5.34 4.34
C ALA A 333 -0.92 3.80 4.34
N LEU A 334 -0.25 3.18 5.34
CA LEU A 334 -0.23 1.71 5.46
C LEU A 334 -1.61 1.11 5.74
N ALA A 335 -2.33 1.69 6.71
CA ALA A 335 -3.68 1.22 7.03
C ALA A 335 -4.64 1.56 5.88
N ARG A 336 -4.53 2.73 5.27
CA ARG A 336 -5.33 3.12 4.10
C ARG A 336 -5.17 2.12 2.95
N ARG A 337 -3.95 1.66 2.66
CA ARG A 337 -3.68 0.64 1.64
C ARG A 337 -4.37 -0.69 1.97
N ALA A 338 -4.28 -1.15 3.23
CA ALA A 338 -4.98 -2.35 3.68
C ALA A 338 -6.51 -2.21 3.55
N PHE A 339 -7.07 -1.06 3.95
CA PHE A 339 -8.51 -0.80 3.90
C PHE A 339 -9.02 -0.77 2.45
N ARG A 340 -8.31 -0.07 1.56
CA ARG A 340 -8.64 -0.05 0.13
C ARG A 340 -8.72 -1.45 -0.47
N ASN A 341 -7.81 -2.34 -0.09
CA ASN A 341 -7.70 -3.67 -0.69
C ASN A 341 -8.86 -4.61 -0.33
N HIS A 342 -9.55 -4.40 0.80
CA HIS A 342 -10.56 -5.37 1.28
C HIS A 342 -11.82 -4.75 1.85
N THR A 343 -11.99 -3.43 1.71
CA THR A 343 -13.19 -2.73 2.20
C THR A 343 -13.64 -1.66 1.23
N THR A 344 -14.91 -1.28 1.34
CA THR A 344 -15.54 -0.17 0.61
C THR A 344 -16.04 0.90 1.57
N ALA A 345 -16.45 2.07 1.06
CA ALA A 345 -17.03 3.12 1.88
C ALA A 345 -18.23 2.59 2.69
N GLY A 346 -18.29 2.95 3.98
CA GLY A 346 -19.30 2.50 4.91
C GLY A 346 -18.99 1.18 5.62
N ASP A 347 -17.90 0.48 5.26
CA ASP A 347 -17.49 -0.74 5.97
C ASP A 347 -16.82 -0.40 7.31
N GLU A 348 -16.89 -1.34 8.24
CA GLU A 348 -16.33 -1.21 9.59
C GLU A 348 -14.95 -1.90 9.70
N ILE A 349 -14.06 -1.23 10.43
CA ILE A 349 -12.69 -1.65 10.72
C ILE A 349 -12.54 -1.87 12.21
N TYR A 350 -11.86 -2.92 12.62
CA TYR A 350 -11.47 -3.17 14.02
C TYR A 350 -9.98 -2.99 14.21
N ASP A 351 -9.60 -2.20 15.22
CA ASP A 351 -8.21 -2.04 15.64
C ASP A 351 -8.07 -2.35 17.14
N PRO A 352 -7.50 -3.51 17.49
CA PRO A 352 -7.31 -3.91 18.91
C PRO A 352 -6.20 -3.14 19.62
N CYS A 353 -5.35 -2.38 18.92
CA CYS A 353 -4.14 -1.73 19.44
C CYS A 353 -3.94 -0.37 18.79
N ALA A 354 -4.85 0.56 19.05
CA ALA A 354 -4.95 1.82 18.33
C ALA A 354 -3.71 2.73 18.45
N GLY A 355 -2.95 2.62 19.55
CA GLY A 355 -1.71 3.37 19.77
C GLY A 355 -1.90 4.88 19.62
N SER A 356 -1.46 5.43 18.52
CA SER A 356 -1.59 6.86 18.19
C SER A 356 -2.86 7.22 17.40
N GLY A 357 -3.76 6.25 17.14
CA GLY A 357 -5.03 6.47 16.43
C GLY A 357 -4.93 6.59 14.91
N MET A 358 -3.84 6.09 14.32
CA MET A 358 -3.65 6.21 12.88
C MET A 358 -4.72 5.45 12.07
N SER A 359 -5.25 4.35 12.60
CA SER A 359 -6.34 3.58 11.98
C SER A 359 -7.65 4.36 11.91
N ILE A 360 -7.95 5.18 12.93
CA ILE A 360 -9.14 6.06 12.95
C ILE A 360 -9.02 7.10 11.85
N ILE A 361 -7.88 7.79 11.77
CA ILE A 361 -7.62 8.78 10.70
C ILE A 361 -7.66 8.11 9.32
N ALA A 362 -7.08 6.90 9.18
CA ALA A 362 -7.13 6.15 7.93
C ALA A 362 -8.56 5.77 7.52
N ALA A 363 -9.40 5.39 8.48
CA ALA A 363 -10.80 5.05 8.25
C ALA A 363 -11.62 6.26 7.83
N GLU A 364 -11.47 7.39 8.55
CA GLU A 364 -12.14 8.65 8.20
C GLU A 364 -11.80 9.10 6.77
N LYS A 365 -10.51 9.13 6.44
CA LYS A 365 -10.03 9.51 5.09
C LYS A 365 -10.59 8.65 3.96
N LYS A 366 -11.15 7.49 4.25
CA LYS A 366 -11.69 6.52 3.28
C LYS A 366 -13.17 6.23 3.48
N ASP A 367 -13.91 7.05 4.23
CA ASP A 367 -15.34 6.86 4.53
C ASP A 367 -15.64 5.48 5.17
N ARG A 368 -14.76 4.99 6.06
CA ARG A 368 -14.95 3.78 6.86
C ARG A 368 -15.19 4.17 8.31
N THR A 369 -15.75 3.24 9.09
CA THR A 369 -15.93 3.43 10.53
C THR A 369 -14.96 2.57 11.31
N ALA A 370 -14.12 3.18 12.16
CA ALA A 370 -13.18 2.46 13.00
C ALA A 370 -13.76 2.20 14.40
N TYR A 371 -13.53 0.97 14.87
CA TYR A 371 -13.77 0.53 16.23
C TYR A 371 -12.42 0.19 16.84
N ALA A 372 -11.93 1.03 17.75
CA ALA A 372 -10.55 1.01 18.22
C ALA A 372 -10.45 0.77 19.72
N LEU A 373 -9.50 -0.06 20.14
CA LEU A 373 -9.12 -0.29 21.53
C LEU A 373 -7.73 0.26 21.80
N GLU A 374 -7.59 0.94 22.95
CA GLU A 374 -6.29 1.36 23.45
C GLU A 374 -6.28 1.21 24.99
N ILE A 375 -5.25 0.54 25.49
CA ILE A 375 -5.18 0.19 26.91
C ILE A 375 -4.71 1.35 27.80
N ASP A 376 -3.96 2.29 27.25
CA ASP A 376 -3.37 3.39 27.99
C ASP A 376 -4.25 4.65 27.90
N PRO A 377 -4.77 5.15 29.06
CA PRO A 377 -5.61 6.35 29.06
C PRO A 377 -4.93 7.60 28.48
N GLY A 378 -3.61 7.74 28.65
CA GLY A 378 -2.85 8.84 28.06
C GLY A 378 -2.82 8.77 26.53
N TYR A 379 -2.68 7.55 25.96
CA TYR A 379 -2.75 7.35 24.53
C TYR A 379 -4.17 7.55 23.99
N CYS A 380 -5.19 7.14 24.75
CA CYS A 380 -6.58 7.50 24.40
C CYS A 380 -6.77 9.02 24.31
N ALA A 381 -6.19 9.79 25.23
CA ALA A 381 -6.24 11.25 25.18
C ALA A 381 -5.51 11.82 23.95
N VAL A 382 -4.35 11.27 23.59
CA VAL A 382 -3.62 11.65 22.36
C VAL A 382 -4.47 11.37 21.10
N ILE A 383 -5.18 10.24 21.05
CA ILE A 383 -6.09 9.92 19.95
C ILE A 383 -7.21 10.95 19.86
N LEU A 384 -7.84 11.30 21.00
CA LEU A 384 -8.90 12.28 21.03
C LEU A 384 -8.44 13.67 20.60
N ASP A 385 -7.26 14.11 21.07
CA ASP A 385 -6.65 15.38 20.70
C ASP A 385 -6.37 15.43 19.19
N ARG A 386 -5.67 14.42 18.65
CA ARG A 386 -5.37 14.28 17.22
C ARG A 386 -6.64 14.33 16.36
N CYS A 387 -7.67 13.57 16.72
CA CYS A 387 -8.93 13.52 15.98
C CYS A 387 -9.72 14.83 16.10
N SER A 388 -9.70 15.48 17.26
CA SER A 388 -10.33 16.78 17.47
C SER A 388 -9.64 17.88 16.66
N GLU A 389 -8.29 17.92 16.65
CA GLU A 389 -7.52 18.84 15.81
C GLU A 389 -7.76 18.58 14.32
N ALA A 390 -7.99 17.34 13.93
CA ALA A 390 -8.39 16.93 12.60
C ALA A 390 -9.84 17.32 12.24
N GLY A 391 -10.60 17.91 13.17
CA GLY A 391 -11.96 18.40 12.95
C GLY A 391 -13.09 17.42 13.31
N LEU A 392 -12.78 16.27 13.90
CA LEU A 392 -13.77 15.29 14.34
C LEU A 392 -14.35 15.65 15.71
N GLU A 393 -15.66 15.53 15.86
CA GLU A 393 -16.33 15.74 17.15
C GLU A 393 -16.08 14.57 18.10
N CYS A 394 -15.40 14.82 19.22
CA CYS A 394 -15.11 13.82 20.25
C CYS A 394 -16.07 13.99 21.43
N GLY A 395 -16.63 12.88 21.92
CA GLY A 395 -17.55 12.91 23.07
C GLY A 395 -17.56 11.60 23.84
N LEU A 396 -17.56 11.69 25.18
CA LEU A 396 -17.71 10.53 26.05
C LEU A 396 -19.12 9.93 25.91
N ILE A 397 -19.20 8.61 25.70
CA ILE A 397 -20.48 7.88 25.63
C ILE A 397 -20.84 7.34 27.01
N GLU A 398 -19.87 6.64 27.65
CA GLU A 398 -20.01 5.99 28.97
C GLU A 398 -18.71 6.08 29.77
#